data_8478a2e6166dbd8fbbfd0f5ce43c8ea3
#
_entry.id   8478a2e6166dbd8fbbfd0f5ce43c8ea3
#
_cell.length_a   1.000
_cell.length_b   1.000
_cell.length_c   1.000
_cell.angle_alpha   90.00
_cell.angle_beta   90.00
_cell.angle_gamma   90.00
#
_symmetry.space_group_name_H-M   'P 1'
#
loop_
_entity.id
_entity.type
_entity.pdbx_description
1 polymer ?
#
loop_
_entity_poly.entity_id
_entity_poly.type
_entity_poly.pdbx_seq_one_letter_code
_entity_poly.pdbx_strand_id
1 'polypeptide(L)'
;ILATAIWVRDHNPDRFVALVTKDINLRMKSKAVGMVAQDYLTDRVEEVKVETSQKEVHFIDNAPAEVLQELAYSQNNAVDWRAVCHDRPYPNQLFKFKVQNEDTLCARYDADIDKILLVRKREACGIKPRNDEQKFAIDACLNKKIKLVSLTGGAGTGKTLLALASALEQERDYDQIILSRPTVILGNQDIGFLPGDQKNKMSPFLQPLMDNLNVIKAQYRPSSKEYQRLEALVKDEKLLITPLAYIRGRSLGNAYFIIDEAQNLTPHEIKTIITRAGE
;
A
#
# COMPACT_ATOMS: atom_id res chain seq x y z
N ILE A 1 -31.84 3.68 -18.34
CA ILE A 1 -31.69 4.54 -17.13
C ILE A 1 -32.12 5.97 -17.43
N LEU A 2 -31.52 6.70 -18.40
CA LEU A 2 -31.89 8.09 -18.67
C LEU A 2 -33.35 8.22 -19.16
N ALA A 3 -33.78 7.37 -20.07
CA ALA A 3 -35.17 7.35 -20.56
C ALA A 3 -36.17 7.09 -19.42
N THR A 4 -35.85 6.17 -18.52
CA THR A 4 -36.66 5.88 -17.32
C THR A 4 -36.74 7.11 -16.40
N ALA A 5 -35.61 7.79 -16.17
CA ALA A 5 -35.57 9.00 -15.34
C ALA A 5 -36.42 10.14 -15.93
N ILE A 6 -36.36 10.33 -17.26
CA ILE A 6 -37.19 11.30 -17.96
C ILE A 6 -38.67 10.93 -17.83
N TRP A 7 -39.03 9.69 -18.08
CA TRP A 7 -40.39 9.19 -17.92
C TRP A 7 -40.93 9.43 -16.52
N VAL A 8 -40.15 9.13 -15.48
CA VAL A 8 -40.55 9.37 -14.08
C VAL A 8 -40.80 10.85 -13.82
N ARG A 9 -39.93 11.74 -14.31
CA ARG A 9 -40.10 13.20 -14.19
C ARG A 9 -41.41 13.65 -14.84
N ASP A 10 -41.65 13.23 -16.08
CA ASP A 10 -42.79 13.67 -16.87
C ASP A 10 -44.13 13.17 -16.33
N HIS A 11 -44.15 12.04 -15.61
CA HIS A 11 -45.32 11.46 -14.95
C HIS A 11 -45.50 11.89 -13.49
N ASN A 12 -44.59 12.69 -12.95
CA ASN A 12 -44.65 13.21 -11.57
C ASN A 12 -44.33 14.72 -11.55
N PRO A 13 -45.13 15.58 -12.17
CA PRO A 13 -44.84 17.01 -12.28
C PRO A 13 -44.73 17.74 -10.93
N ASP A 14 -45.41 17.23 -9.91
CA ASP A 14 -45.44 17.79 -8.55
C ASP A 14 -44.25 17.32 -7.69
N ARG A 15 -43.34 16.51 -8.22
CA ARG A 15 -42.19 15.99 -7.51
C ARG A 15 -40.87 16.41 -8.13
N PHE A 16 -39.89 16.73 -7.26
CA PHE A 16 -38.54 16.93 -7.73
C PHE A 16 -37.91 15.59 -8.08
N VAL A 17 -37.50 15.41 -9.35
CA VAL A 17 -36.84 14.19 -9.83
C VAL A 17 -35.43 14.53 -10.26
N ALA A 18 -34.43 13.86 -9.66
CA ALA A 18 -33.03 14.00 -10.03
C ALA A 18 -32.41 12.63 -10.28
N LEU A 19 -31.51 12.55 -11.25
CA LEU A 19 -30.69 11.37 -11.49
C LEU A 19 -29.39 11.45 -10.66
N VAL A 20 -29.18 10.51 -9.78
CA VAL A 20 -27.94 10.43 -8.99
C VAL A 20 -27.06 9.33 -9.56
N THR A 21 -25.84 9.67 -10.02
CA THR A 21 -24.92 8.71 -10.63
C THR A 21 -23.47 9.19 -10.59
N LYS A 22 -22.52 8.24 -10.45
CA LYS A 22 -21.07 8.49 -10.59
C LYS A 22 -20.59 8.61 -12.03
N ASP A 23 -21.38 8.12 -13.00
CA ASP A 23 -21.02 8.18 -14.41
C ASP A 23 -21.12 9.62 -14.93
N ILE A 24 -19.95 10.20 -15.21
CA ILE A 24 -19.81 11.57 -15.74
C ILE A 24 -20.55 11.73 -17.07
N ASN A 25 -20.44 10.74 -17.96
CA ASN A 25 -21.09 10.79 -19.29
C ASN A 25 -22.60 10.75 -19.15
N LEU A 26 -23.11 9.93 -18.22
CA LEU A 26 -24.55 9.88 -17.96
C LEU A 26 -25.06 11.20 -17.36
N ARG A 27 -24.29 11.82 -16.44
CA ARG A 27 -24.62 13.15 -15.90
C ARG A 27 -24.64 14.24 -16.98
N MET A 28 -23.65 14.24 -17.89
CA MET A 28 -23.57 15.19 -18.96
C MET A 28 -24.76 15.03 -19.94
N LYS A 29 -25.08 13.78 -20.33
CA LYS A 29 -26.24 13.48 -21.18
C LYS A 29 -27.55 13.88 -20.51
N SER A 30 -27.67 13.65 -19.19
CA SER A 30 -28.86 14.06 -18.42
C SER A 30 -29.05 15.58 -18.44
N LYS A 31 -27.99 16.34 -18.20
CA LYS A 31 -28.03 17.82 -18.28
C LYS A 31 -28.39 18.31 -19.67
N ALA A 32 -27.87 17.68 -20.72
CA ALA A 32 -28.17 18.05 -22.11
C ALA A 32 -29.65 17.91 -22.48
N VAL A 33 -30.40 17.01 -21.80
CA VAL A 33 -31.86 16.84 -22.01
C VAL A 33 -32.69 17.51 -20.90
N GLY A 34 -32.10 18.46 -20.17
CA GLY A 34 -32.78 19.21 -19.10
C GLY A 34 -33.16 18.42 -17.86
N MET A 35 -32.50 17.26 -17.64
CA MET A 35 -32.66 16.44 -16.43
C MET A 35 -31.69 16.88 -15.37
N VAL A 36 -32.15 17.10 -14.12
CA VAL A 36 -31.27 17.37 -12.99
C VAL A 36 -30.45 16.12 -12.71
N ALA A 37 -29.13 16.27 -12.73
CA ALA A 37 -28.22 15.16 -12.43
C ALA A 37 -27.18 15.57 -11.40
N GLN A 38 -27.01 14.72 -10.35
CA GLN A 38 -26.13 14.94 -9.24
C GLN A 38 -25.11 13.81 -9.13
N ASP A 39 -23.96 14.11 -8.51
CA ASP A 39 -22.96 13.10 -8.17
C ASP A 39 -23.42 12.36 -6.91
N TYR A 40 -23.11 11.06 -6.85
CA TYR A 40 -23.29 10.28 -5.64
C TYR A 40 -22.13 10.57 -4.69
N LEU A 41 -22.35 11.43 -3.69
CA LEU A 41 -21.29 11.93 -2.81
C LEU A 41 -21.04 11.07 -1.57
N THR A 42 -21.95 10.16 -1.23
CA THR A 42 -21.91 9.39 0.03
C THR A 42 -20.71 8.43 0.15
N ASP A 43 -20.03 8.12 -0.97
CA ASP A 43 -18.81 7.33 -1.01
C ASP A 43 -17.52 8.19 -1.10
N ARG A 44 -17.67 9.49 -1.20
CA ARG A 44 -16.51 10.36 -0.99
C ARG A 44 -16.23 10.34 0.50
N VAL A 45 -15.09 9.78 0.89
CA VAL A 45 -14.45 10.22 2.11
C VAL A 45 -14.33 11.72 1.92
N GLU A 46 -15.03 12.53 2.74
CA GLU A 46 -14.56 13.90 2.94
C GLU A 46 -13.08 13.75 3.13
N GLU A 47 -12.28 14.46 2.32
CA GLU A 47 -10.87 14.60 2.61
C GLU A 47 -10.86 15.09 4.05
N VAL A 48 -10.73 14.14 4.99
CA VAL A 48 -10.35 14.48 6.33
C VAL A 48 -9.06 15.22 6.04
N LYS A 49 -9.09 16.54 6.22
CA LYS A 49 -7.89 17.34 6.29
C LYS A 49 -7.15 16.72 7.45
N VAL A 50 -6.44 15.63 7.16
CA VAL A 50 -5.39 15.15 8.04
C VAL A 50 -4.55 16.38 8.19
N GLU A 51 -4.66 16.99 9.36
CA GLU A 51 -3.89 18.17 9.65
C GLU A 51 -2.49 17.81 9.25
N THR A 52 -1.99 18.46 8.21
CA THR A 52 -0.68 18.23 7.58
C THR A 52 0.46 18.58 8.55
N SER A 53 0.17 18.75 9.82
CA SER A 53 1.12 18.92 10.92
C SER A 53 1.92 17.65 11.25
N GLN A 54 1.45 16.47 10.84
CA GLN A 54 2.22 15.23 10.96
C GLN A 54 3.06 15.05 9.71
N LYS A 55 4.20 15.73 9.63
CA LYS A 55 5.22 15.41 8.65
C LYS A 55 5.55 13.93 8.80
N GLU A 56 5.41 13.16 7.73
CA GLU A 56 5.72 11.72 7.71
C GLU A 56 7.14 11.44 8.19
N VAL A 57 8.05 12.38 7.97
CA VAL A 57 9.47 12.32 8.39
C VAL A 57 9.86 13.63 9.07
N HIS A 58 10.39 13.54 10.28
CA HIS A 58 10.97 14.68 11.00
C HIS A 58 12.43 14.88 10.59
N PHE A 59 12.73 16.05 10.07
CA PHE A 59 14.10 16.46 9.73
C PHE A 59 14.74 17.16 10.93
N ILE A 60 15.90 16.70 11.35
CA ILE A 60 16.70 17.24 12.45
C ILE A 60 18.02 17.75 11.88
N ASP A 61 18.08 19.04 11.60
CA ASP A 61 19.25 19.66 10.98
C ASP A 61 20.41 19.90 11.95
N ASN A 62 20.13 20.11 13.25
CA ASN A 62 21.10 20.49 14.26
C ASN A 62 21.01 19.57 15.49
N ALA A 63 21.20 18.27 15.30
CA ALA A 63 21.30 17.34 16.42
C ALA A 63 22.64 17.53 17.16
N PRO A 64 22.66 17.44 18.52
CA PRO A 64 23.90 17.41 19.27
C PRO A 64 24.84 16.27 18.79
N ALA A 65 26.15 16.55 18.75
CA ALA A 65 27.13 15.56 18.29
C ALA A 65 27.08 14.25 19.09
N GLU A 66 26.79 14.35 20.38
CA GLU A 66 26.64 13.21 21.28
C GLU A 66 25.47 12.31 20.88
N VAL A 67 24.32 12.90 20.49
CA VAL A 67 23.14 12.19 19.98
C VAL A 67 23.48 11.44 18.70
N LEU A 68 24.17 12.09 17.77
CA LEU A 68 24.59 11.45 16.51
C LEU A 68 25.57 10.31 16.74
N GLN A 69 26.52 10.47 17.66
CA GLN A 69 27.48 9.43 18.04
C GLN A 69 26.77 8.25 18.72
N GLU A 70 25.87 8.53 19.66
CA GLU A 70 25.11 7.48 20.34
C GLU A 70 24.25 6.71 19.35
N LEU A 71 23.53 7.39 18.44
CA LEU A 71 22.69 6.75 17.42
C LEU A 71 23.52 5.92 16.44
N ALA A 72 24.70 6.40 16.01
CA ALA A 72 25.52 5.73 15.00
C ALA A 72 26.35 4.57 15.57
N TYR A 73 26.91 4.73 16.78
CA TYR A 73 28.00 3.89 17.29
C TYR A 73 27.69 3.21 18.62
N SER A 74 26.60 3.54 19.33
CA SER A 74 26.28 2.84 20.57
C SER A 74 25.90 1.38 20.30
N GLN A 75 26.04 0.54 21.32
CA GLN A 75 25.73 -0.89 21.25
C GLN A 75 24.26 -1.17 20.81
N ASN A 76 23.34 -0.29 21.20
CA ASN A 76 21.92 -0.41 20.89
C ASN A 76 21.46 0.45 19.71
N ASN A 77 22.32 1.34 19.19
CA ASN A 77 21.99 2.32 18.16
C ASN A 77 20.66 3.06 18.45
N ALA A 78 20.49 3.51 19.70
CA ALA A 78 19.26 4.07 20.21
C ALA A 78 19.56 5.28 21.09
N VAL A 79 18.73 6.34 20.94
CA VAL A 79 18.80 7.57 21.75
C VAL A 79 17.47 7.82 22.43
N ASP A 80 17.51 8.53 23.57
CA ASP A 80 16.31 9.02 24.21
C ASP A 80 15.68 10.09 23.33
N TRP A 81 14.39 9.98 23.07
CA TRP A 81 13.70 10.94 22.21
C TRP A 81 13.68 12.36 22.82
N ARG A 82 13.78 12.50 24.16
CA ARG A 82 13.82 13.78 24.86
C ARG A 82 15.07 14.59 24.54
N ALA A 83 16.13 13.94 24.10
CA ALA A 83 17.34 14.61 23.61
C ALA A 83 17.16 15.23 22.20
N VAL A 84 16.06 14.89 21.51
CA VAL A 84 15.81 15.24 20.09
C VAL A 84 14.53 16.07 19.94
N CYS A 85 13.47 15.75 20.67
CA CYS A 85 12.14 16.30 20.51
C CYS A 85 11.61 16.91 21.81
N HIS A 86 10.77 17.96 21.68
CA HIS A 86 10.02 18.55 22.81
C HIS A 86 8.85 17.66 23.25
N ASP A 87 8.12 17.14 22.25
CA ASP A 87 6.95 16.32 22.47
C ASP A 87 7.27 14.85 22.18
N ARG A 88 6.57 13.95 22.85
CA ARG A 88 6.72 12.51 22.64
C ARG A 88 6.34 12.15 21.22
N PRO A 89 7.24 11.46 20.46
CA PRO A 89 6.94 11.05 19.11
C PRO A 89 5.80 10.03 19.04
N TYR A 90 5.11 9.99 17.91
CA TYR A 90 4.14 8.94 17.65
C TYR A 90 4.82 7.59 17.41
N PRO A 91 4.19 6.47 17.75
CA PRO A 91 4.72 5.15 17.43
C PRO A 91 5.10 5.04 15.94
N ASN A 92 6.31 4.56 15.68
CA ASN A 92 6.91 4.43 14.35
C ASN A 92 7.18 5.76 13.62
N GLN A 93 7.17 6.90 14.30
CA GLN A 93 7.55 8.18 13.71
C GLN A 93 8.97 8.12 13.16
N LEU A 94 9.16 8.65 11.94
CA LEU A 94 10.41 8.59 11.21
C LEU A 94 11.21 9.89 11.38
N PHE A 95 12.54 9.76 11.46
CA PHE A 95 13.47 10.85 11.65
C PHE A 95 14.61 10.77 10.64
N LYS A 96 15.01 11.93 10.10
CA LYS A 96 16.24 12.10 9.33
C LYS A 96 17.14 13.11 10.04
N PHE A 97 18.27 12.66 10.51
CA PHE A 97 19.29 13.50 11.13
C PHE A 97 20.32 13.89 10.07
N LYS A 98 20.54 15.18 9.89
CA LYS A 98 21.59 15.67 9.03
C LYS A 98 22.94 15.46 9.71
N VAL A 99 23.88 14.84 9.00
CA VAL A 99 25.26 14.66 9.41
C VAL A 99 26.16 15.54 8.53
N GLN A 100 27.41 15.71 8.89
CA GLN A 100 28.38 16.42 8.05
C GLN A 100 28.49 15.76 6.66
N ASN A 101 28.73 16.58 5.60
CA ASN A 101 28.87 16.14 4.20
C ASN A 101 27.55 15.66 3.52
N GLU A 102 26.42 16.23 3.88
CA GLU A 102 25.09 15.89 3.30
C GLU A 102 24.59 14.46 3.54
N ASP A 103 25.34 13.66 4.29
CA ASP A 103 24.87 12.35 4.72
C ASP A 103 23.73 12.45 5.75
N THR A 104 22.83 11.48 5.73
CA THR A 104 21.70 11.42 6.66
C THR A 104 21.69 10.12 7.45
N LEU A 105 21.41 10.21 8.77
CA LEU A 105 21.05 9.06 9.58
C LEU A 105 19.53 8.94 9.64
N CYS A 106 19.01 7.81 9.21
CA CYS A 106 17.59 7.49 9.29
C CYS A 106 17.31 6.79 10.61
N ALA A 107 16.25 7.20 11.30
CA ALA A 107 15.85 6.58 12.56
C ALA A 107 14.33 6.52 12.69
N ARG A 108 13.84 5.68 13.60
CA ARG A 108 12.43 5.48 13.88
C ARG A 108 12.21 5.41 15.40
N TYR A 109 11.16 6.06 15.87
CA TYR A 109 10.76 5.94 17.26
C TYR A 109 10.09 4.58 17.51
N ASP A 110 10.59 3.85 18.50
CA ASP A 110 10.01 2.60 18.98
C ASP A 110 9.35 2.84 20.34
N ALA A 111 8.01 2.75 20.36
CA ALA A 111 7.21 3.06 21.54
C ALA A 111 7.33 1.99 22.63
N ASP A 112 7.73 0.75 22.31
CA ASP A 112 7.88 -0.34 23.29
C ASP A 112 9.07 -0.10 24.21
N ILE A 113 10.15 0.45 23.65
CA ILE A 113 11.36 0.76 24.41
C ILE A 113 11.53 2.25 24.72
N ASP A 114 10.57 3.08 24.25
CA ASP A 114 10.54 4.55 24.44
C ASP A 114 11.80 5.27 23.93
N LYS A 115 12.36 4.81 22.78
CA LYS A 115 13.60 5.35 22.21
C LYS A 115 13.51 5.52 20.68
N ILE A 116 14.37 6.40 20.15
CA ILE A 116 14.61 6.55 18.72
C ILE A 116 15.74 5.57 18.33
N LEU A 117 15.45 4.69 17.38
CA LEU A 117 16.37 3.64 16.90
C LEU A 117 16.88 3.97 15.51
N LEU A 118 18.16 3.71 15.27
CA LEU A 118 18.77 3.80 13.94
C LEU A 118 18.11 2.79 12.99
N VAL A 119 17.63 3.27 11.85
CA VAL A 119 17.19 2.45 10.73
C VAL A 119 18.39 2.11 9.86
N ARG A 120 18.87 0.87 9.94
CA ARG A 120 20.00 0.40 9.15
C ARG A 120 19.60 0.09 7.71
N LYS A 121 20.52 0.27 6.79
CA LYS A 121 20.33 -0.16 5.39
C LYS A 121 20.29 -1.69 5.35
N ARG A 122 19.09 -2.23 5.12
CA ARG A 122 18.84 -3.68 4.98
C ARG A 122 18.44 -3.99 3.55
N GLU A 123 18.74 -5.16 3.09
CA GLU A 123 18.22 -5.70 1.84
C GLU A 123 17.13 -6.72 2.13
N ALA A 124 16.25 -6.94 1.17
CA ALA A 124 15.21 -7.95 1.22
C ALA A 124 15.19 -8.72 -0.10
N CYS A 125 15.41 -10.04 -0.06
CA CYS A 125 15.51 -10.89 -1.25
C CYS A 125 16.38 -10.31 -2.37
N GLY A 126 17.57 -9.79 -2.02
CA GLY A 126 18.52 -9.18 -2.97
C GLY A 126 18.16 -7.75 -3.41
N ILE A 127 17.01 -7.22 -3.02
CA ILE A 127 16.60 -5.84 -3.32
C ILE A 127 17.19 -4.90 -2.28
N LYS A 128 18.02 -3.95 -2.73
CA LYS A 128 18.67 -2.94 -1.89
C LYS A 128 17.96 -1.60 -2.01
N PRO A 129 17.74 -0.89 -0.88
CA PRO A 129 17.17 0.46 -0.93
C PRO A 129 18.14 1.42 -1.63
N ARG A 130 17.59 2.26 -2.51
CA ARG A 130 18.34 3.26 -3.31
C ARG A 130 18.34 4.64 -2.67
N ASN A 131 17.38 4.90 -1.79
CA ASN A 131 17.21 6.15 -1.05
C ASN A 131 16.68 5.90 0.36
N ASP A 132 16.54 6.95 1.15
CA ASP A 132 16.11 6.85 2.55
C ASP A 132 14.66 6.44 2.69
N GLU A 133 13.78 6.87 1.78
CA GLU A 133 12.37 6.49 1.77
C GLU A 133 12.20 4.98 1.57
N GLN A 134 12.96 4.39 0.66
CA GLN A 134 12.99 2.95 0.45
C GLN A 134 13.61 2.20 1.64
N LYS A 135 14.58 2.83 2.33
CA LYS A 135 15.19 2.28 3.55
C LYS A 135 14.16 2.19 4.68
N PHE A 136 13.37 3.27 4.87
CA PHE A 136 12.26 3.26 5.82
C PHE A 136 11.17 2.25 5.44
N ALA A 137 10.84 2.16 4.15
CA ALA A 137 9.85 1.21 3.66
C ALA A 137 10.24 -0.25 3.96
N ILE A 138 11.49 -0.63 3.67
CA ILE A 138 12.00 -1.97 3.98
C ILE A 138 12.01 -2.22 5.50
N ASP A 139 12.46 -1.25 6.31
CA ASP A 139 12.48 -1.39 7.77
C ASP A 139 11.07 -1.61 8.33
N ALA A 140 10.10 -0.81 7.88
CA ALA A 140 8.72 -0.95 8.30
C ALA A 140 8.11 -2.30 7.86
N CYS A 141 8.34 -2.72 6.61
CA CYS A 141 7.82 -3.97 6.07
C CYS A 141 8.45 -5.22 6.70
N LEU A 142 9.72 -5.14 7.15
CA LEU A 142 10.40 -6.24 7.83
C LEU A 142 10.13 -6.29 9.35
N ASN A 143 9.49 -5.27 9.90
CA ASN A 143 9.20 -5.21 11.32
C ASN A 143 7.86 -5.88 11.64
N LYS A 144 7.90 -7.08 12.19
CA LYS A 144 6.71 -7.88 12.55
C LYS A 144 5.77 -7.21 13.56
N LYS A 145 6.25 -6.24 14.33
CA LYS A 145 5.44 -5.47 15.28
C LYS A 145 4.50 -4.48 14.56
N ILE A 146 4.88 -4.03 13.36
CA ILE A 146 4.08 -3.11 12.55
C ILE A 146 3.09 -3.93 11.73
N LYS A 147 1.83 -3.96 12.16
CA LYS A 147 0.80 -4.81 11.54
C LYS A 147 0.21 -4.22 10.27
N LEU A 148 0.30 -2.91 10.07
CA LEU A 148 -0.21 -2.21 8.89
C LEU A 148 0.84 -1.21 8.39
N VAL A 149 1.26 -1.35 7.15
CA VAL A 149 2.18 -0.43 6.48
C VAL A 149 1.50 0.14 5.24
N SER A 150 1.48 1.46 5.12
CA SER A 150 1.02 2.14 3.91
C SER A 150 2.22 2.75 3.19
N LEU A 151 2.43 2.36 1.94
CA LEU A 151 3.49 2.91 1.08
C LEU A 151 2.88 3.86 0.07
N THR A 152 3.15 5.15 0.20
CA THR A 152 2.71 6.21 -0.71
C THR A 152 3.86 6.70 -1.58
N GLY A 153 3.54 7.24 -2.75
CA GLY A 153 4.54 7.79 -3.66
C GLY A 153 4.18 7.63 -5.13
N GLY A 154 4.90 8.30 -6.00
CA GLY A 154 4.69 8.29 -7.44
C GLY A 154 4.83 6.91 -8.10
N ALA A 155 4.43 6.81 -9.37
CA ALA A 155 4.63 5.60 -10.16
C ALA A 155 6.14 5.31 -10.32
N GLY A 156 6.51 4.02 -10.36
CA GLY A 156 7.90 3.59 -10.57
C GLY A 156 8.83 3.77 -9.36
N THR A 157 8.35 4.17 -8.19
CA THR A 157 9.17 4.32 -6.97
C THR A 157 9.50 3.02 -6.26
N GLY A 158 9.01 1.87 -6.77
CA GLY A 158 9.33 0.54 -6.26
C GLY A 158 8.47 0.05 -5.09
N LYS A 159 7.36 0.71 -4.76
CA LYS A 159 6.48 0.35 -3.63
C LYS A 159 6.13 -1.13 -3.59
N THR A 160 5.55 -1.65 -4.67
CA THR A 160 5.12 -3.05 -4.78
C THR A 160 6.31 -4.01 -4.73
N LEU A 161 7.42 -3.65 -5.38
CA LEU A 161 8.66 -4.41 -5.36
C LEU A 161 9.22 -4.56 -3.95
N LEU A 162 9.30 -3.44 -3.19
CA LEU A 162 9.82 -3.44 -1.82
C LEU A 162 8.92 -4.23 -0.87
N ALA A 163 7.59 -4.06 -0.98
CA ALA A 163 6.64 -4.82 -0.18
C ALA A 163 6.75 -6.32 -0.45
N LEU A 164 6.80 -6.72 -1.73
CA LEU A 164 6.92 -8.13 -2.12
C LEU A 164 8.27 -8.72 -1.68
N ALA A 165 9.37 -8.02 -1.90
CA ALA A 165 10.69 -8.47 -1.48
C ALA A 165 10.75 -8.67 0.05
N SER A 166 10.19 -7.73 0.82
CA SER A 166 10.13 -7.82 2.29
C SER A 166 9.25 -8.98 2.77
N ALA A 167 8.14 -9.27 2.09
CA ALA A 167 7.30 -10.41 2.40
C ALA A 167 8.03 -11.74 2.12
N LEU A 168 8.70 -11.86 0.96
CA LEU A 168 9.45 -13.05 0.58
C LEU A 168 10.66 -13.31 1.49
N GLU A 169 11.28 -12.26 2.04
CA GLU A 169 12.36 -12.38 3.02
C GLU A 169 11.87 -13.06 4.31
N GLN A 170 10.61 -12.82 4.68
CA GLN A 170 9.95 -13.34 5.88
C GLN A 170 9.03 -14.54 5.60
N GLU A 171 9.19 -15.23 4.49
CA GLU A 171 8.29 -16.30 4.04
C GLU A 171 8.09 -17.44 5.06
N ARG A 172 9.08 -17.64 5.93
CA ARG A 172 9.03 -18.71 6.95
C ARG A 172 8.15 -18.35 8.14
N ASP A 173 7.87 -17.07 8.31
CA ASP A 173 7.12 -16.55 9.46
C ASP A 173 5.62 -16.54 9.20
N TYR A 174 5.20 -16.72 7.95
CA TYR A 174 3.81 -16.67 7.52
C TYR A 174 3.41 -17.96 6.80
N ASP A 175 2.17 -18.35 6.96
CA ASP A 175 1.62 -19.53 6.28
C ASP A 175 1.42 -19.24 4.79
N GLN A 176 1.03 -18.02 4.44
CA GLN A 176 0.81 -17.59 3.07
C GLN A 176 1.23 -16.13 2.85
N ILE A 177 1.79 -15.85 1.68
CA ILE A 177 2.02 -14.50 1.17
C ILE A 177 1.00 -14.26 0.07
N ILE A 178 0.20 -13.21 0.20
CA ILE A 178 -0.84 -12.88 -0.77
C ILE A 178 -0.53 -11.52 -1.38
N LEU A 179 -0.34 -11.48 -2.69
CA LEU A 179 -0.19 -10.25 -3.45
C LEU A 179 -1.43 -10.06 -4.32
N SER A 180 -2.15 -8.98 -4.06
CA SER A 180 -3.44 -8.74 -4.68
C SER A 180 -3.54 -7.33 -5.23
N ARG A 181 -4.40 -7.17 -6.24
CA ARG A 181 -4.72 -5.89 -6.85
C ARG A 181 -6.21 -5.77 -7.05
N PRO A 182 -6.84 -4.61 -6.72
CA PRO A 182 -8.22 -4.35 -7.09
C PRO A 182 -8.38 -4.40 -8.60
N THR A 183 -9.40 -5.10 -9.08
CA THR A 183 -9.76 -5.07 -10.49
C THR A 183 -10.57 -3.81 -10.75
N VAL A 184 -9.91 -2.78 -11.31
CA VAL A 184 -10.61 -1.60 -11.82
C VAL A 184 -11.06 -1.93 -13.23
N ILE A 185 -12.34 -2.12 -13.41
CA ILE A 185 -12.93 -2.25 -14.76
C ILE A 185 -12.87 -0.90 -15.42
N LEU A 186 -11.89 -0.67 -16.28
CA LEU A 186 -11.78 0.52 -17.10
C LEU A 186 -12.89 0.48 -18.17
N GLY A 187 -13.95 1.23 -17.91
CA GLY A 187 -15.14 1.28 -18.77
C GLY A 187 -16.14 0.16 -18.50
N ASN A 188 -17.35 0.31 -19.01
CA ASN A 188 -18.48 -0.62 -18.88
C ASN A 188 -18.27 -1.99 -19.58
N GLN A 189 -17.05 -2.46 -19.72
CA GLN A 189 -16.75 -3.77 -20.29
C GLN A 189 -16.68 -4.79 -19.13
N ASP A 190 -17.72 -5.59 -19.02
CA ASP A 190 -17.69 -6.79 -18.17
C ASP A 190 -16.49 -7.66 -18.58
N ILE A 191 -15.75 -8.16 -17.60
CA ILE A 191 -14.66 -9.14 -17.81
C ILE A 191 -15.14 -10.34 -18.66
N GLY A 192 -16.46 -10.56 -18.72
CA GLY A 192 -17.13 -11.55 -19.55
C GLY A 192 -16.86 -11.44 -21.05
N PHE A 193 -16.56 -10.25 -21.57
CA PHE A 193 -16.33 -10.02 -23.02
C PHE A 193 -14.90 -10.31 -23.49
N LEU A 194 -13.95 -10.56 -22.60
CA LEU A 194 -12.60 -10.94 -23.00
C LEU A 194 -12.58 -12.41 -23.46
N PRO A 195 -11.93 -12.73 -24.59
CA PRO A 195 -11.81 -14.12 -25.07
C PRO A 195 -10.88 -14.94 -24.16
N GLY A 196 -11.24 -16.18 -23.86
CA GLY A 196 -10.44 -17.13 -23.08
C GLY A 196 -11.07 -17.55 -21.74
N ASP A 197 -10.44 -18.51 -21.07
CA ASP A 197 -10.81 -18.97 -19.72
C ASP A 197 -10.57 -17.88 -18.68
N GLN A 198 -11.24 -17.96 -17.52
CA GLN A 198 -11.12 -16.97 -16.44
C GLN A 198 -9.67 -16.65 -16.04
N LYS A 199 -8.80 -17.67 -15.99
CA LYS A 199 -7.36 -17.50 -15.71
C LYS A 199 -6.66 -16.66 -16.78
N ASN A 200 -6.98 -16.87 -18.05
CA ASN A 200 -6.38 -16.14 -19.17
C ASN A 200 -6.89 -14.71 -19.27
N LYS A 201 -8.16 -14.47 -18.93
CA LYS A 201 -8.77 -13.12 -18.89
C LYS A 201 -8.20 -12.23 -17.82
N MET A 202 -7.76 -12.80 -16.69
CA MET A 202 -7.19 -12.08 -15.55
C MET A 202 -5.68 -11.84 -15.66
N SER A 203 -4.99 -12.60 -16.54
CA SER A 203 -3.54 -12.52 -16.74
C SER A 203 -3.01 -11.10 -16.97
N PRO A 204 -3.60 -10.26 -17.83
CA PRO A 204 -3.09 -8.91 -18.08
C PRO A 204 -3.11 -7.99 -16.85
N PHE A 205 -4.06 -8.18 -15.95
CA PHE A 205 -4.17 -7.38 -14.71
C PHE A 205 -3.15 -7.79 -13.64
N LEU A 206 -2.71 -9.04 -13.68
CA LEU A 206 -1.73 -9.59 -12.75
C LEU A 206 -0.30 -9.51 -13.29
N GLN A 207 -0.12 -9.24 -14.58
CA GLN A 207 1.19 -9.17 -15.20
C GLN A 207 2.16 -8.21 -14.48
N PRO A 208 1.76 -6.98 -14.10
CA PRO A 208 2.66 -6.08 -13.37
C PRO A 208 3.13 -6.62 -12.01
N LEU A 209 2.31 -7.46 -11.38
CA LEU A 209 2.68 -8.12 -10.12
C LEU A 209 3.68 -9.25 -10.36
N MET A 210 3.48 -10.03 -11.42
CA MET A 210 4.43 -11.06 -11.84
C MET A 210 5.76 -10.45 -12.27
N ASP A 211 5.77 -9.28 -12.91
CA ASP A 211 6.98 -8.58 -13.30
C ASP A 211 7.83 -8.19 -12.08
N ASN A 212 7.22 -7.75 -10.99
CA ASN A 212 7.94 -7.51 -9.73
C ASN A 212 8.59 -8.79 -9.18
N LEU A 213 7.90 -9.92 -9.25
CA LEU A 213 8.47 -11.20 -8.84
C LEU A 213 9.65 -11.59 -9.73
N ASN A 214 9.54 -11.38 -11.04
CA ASN A 214 10.63 -11.65 -11.98
C ASN A 214 11.86 -10.76 -11.71
N VAL A 215 11.67 -9.50 -11.34
CA VAL A 215 12.76 -8.59 -10.92
C VAL A 215 13.48 -9.14 -9.69
N ILE A 216 12.75 -9.67 -8.70
CA ILE A 216 13.34 -10.30 -7.51
C ILE A 216 14.09 -11.57 -7.87
N LYS A 217 13.49 -12.45 -8.70
CA LYS A 217 14.15 -13.68 -9.19
C LYS A 217 15.44 -13.39 -9.94
N ALA A 218 15.47 -12.30 -10.72
CA ALA A 218 16.63 -11.89 -11.51
C ALA A 218 17.84 -11.46 -10.64
N GLN A 219 17.66 -11.26 -9.32
CA GLN A 219 18.77 -11.04 -8.41
C GLN A 219 19.60 -12.31 -8.17
N TYR A 220 19.08 -13.47 -8.54
CA TYR A 220 19.67 -14.77 -8.28
C TYR A 220 19.94 -15.54 -9.57
N ARG A 221 20.96 -16.39 -9.56
CA ARG A 221 21.22 -17.30 -10.69
C ARG A 221 20.14 -18.38 -10.72
N PRO A 222 19.65 -18.83 -11.89
CA PRO A 222 18.61 -19.86 -12.01
C PRO A 222 18.96 -21.19 -11.31
N SER A 223 20.25 -21.51 -11.18
CA SER A 223 20.75 -22.70 -10.48
C SER A 223 20.89 -22.52 -8.98
N SER A 224 20.68 -21.32 -8.43
CA SER A 224 20.83 -21.06 -7.01
C SER A 224 19.64 -21.60 -6.19
N LYS A 225 19.90 -21.89 -4.92
CA LYS A 225 18.87 -22.36 -3.97
C LYS A 225 17.78 -21.30 -3.75
N GLU A 226 18.16 -20.02 -3.76
CA GLU A 226 17.27 -18.89 -3.59
C GLU A 226 16.28 -18.79 -4.77
N TYR A 227 16.76 -18.93 -5.99
CA TYR A 227 15.90 -18.93 -7.17
C TYR A 227 14.91 -20.10 -7.14
N GLN A 228 15.39 -21.31 -6.87
CA GLN A 228 14.55 -22.51 -6.78
C GLN A 228 13.52 -22.40 -5.64
N ARG A 229 13.89 -21.79 -4.52
CA ARG A 229 12.97 -21.50 -3.41
C ARG A 229 11.84 -20.57 -3.87
N LEU A 230 12.16 -19.47 -4.57
CA LEU A 230 11.14 -18.54 -5.08
C LEU A 230 10.19 -19.19 -6.08
N GLU A 231 10.70 -20.11 -6.91
CA GLU A 231 9.87 -20.91 -7.83
C GLU A 231 8.92 -21.85 -7.05
N ALA A 232 9.43 -22.51 -6.02
CA ALA A 232 8.64 -23.41 -5.18
C ALA A 232 7.50 -22.67 -4.46
N LEU A 233 7.73 -21.45 -3.96
CA LEU A 233 6.69 -20.66 -3.29
C LEU A 233 5.47 -20.40 -4.17
N VAL A 234 5.68 -20.20 -5.47
CA VAL A 234 4.58 -20.02 -6.44
C VAL A 234 3.90 -21.34 -6.72
N LYS A 235 4.69 -22.42 -6.93
CA LYS A 235 4.18 -23.74 -7.26
C LYS A 235 3.36 -24.35 -6.12
N ASP A 236 3.81 -24.14 -4.89
CA ASP A 236 3.18 -24.69 -3.68
C ASP A 236 2.06 -23.76 -3.13
N GLU A 237 1.68 -22.72 -3.90
CA GLU A 237 0.65 -21.73 -3.54
C GLU A 237 0.92 -21.00 -2.22
N LYS A 238 2.16 -21.03 -1.74
CA LYS A 238 2.57 -20.24 -0.59
C LYS A 238 2.66 -18.75 -0.93
N LEU A 239 3.07 -18.42 -2.16
CA LEU A 239 2.89 -17.11 -2.76
C LEU A 239 1.70 -17.15 -3.72
N LEU A 240 0.62 -16.49 -3.33
CA LEU A 240 -0.59 -16.37 -4.13
C LEU A 240 -0.67 -14.98 -4.76
N ILE A 241 -0.63 -14.90 -6.09
CA ILE A 241 -0.86 -13.66 -6.83
C ILE A 241 -2.25 -13.73 -7.46
N THR A 242 -3.20 -12.92 -6.97
CA THR A 242 -4.61 -13.06 -7.31
C THR A 242 -5.35 -11.72 -7.26
N PRO A 243 -6.42 -11.55 -8.07
CA PRO A 243 -7.31 -10.40 -7.92
C PRO A 243 -7.97 -10.37 -6.56
N LEU A 244 -8.18 -9.17 -6.03
CA LEU A 244 -8.78 -8.98 -4.71
C LEU A 244 -10.18 -9.62 -4.57
N ALA A 245 -10.94 -9.68 -5.66
CA ALA A 245 -12.26 -10.29 -5.67
C ALA A 245 -12.26 -11.77 -5.23
N TYR A 246 -11.19 -12.51 -5.47
CA TYR A 246 -11.07 -13.93 -5.10
C TYR A 246 -10.65 -14.16 -3.64
N ILE A 247 -10.26 -13.10 -2.93
CA ILE A 247 -9.90 -13.16 -1.50
C ILE A 247 -11.11 -12.85 -0.63
N ARG A 248 -12.16 -12.24 -1.20
CA ARG A 248 -13.39 -11.94 -0.48
C ARG A 248 -14.00 -13.22 0.10
N GLY A 249 -14.27 -13.22 1.42
CA GLY A 249 -14.85 -14.38 2.12
C GLY A 249 -13.82 -15.32 2.76
N ARG A 250 -12.51 -15.16 2.51
CA ARG A 250 -11.46 -15.94 3.18
C ARG A 250 -11.04 -15.26 4.50
N SER A 251 -10.71 -16.06 5.50
CA SER A 251 -9.97 -15.60 6.68
C SER A 251 -8.50 -15.55 6.33
N LEU A 252 -7.80 -14.47 6.73
CA LEU A 252 -6.39 -14.24 6.45
C LEU A 252 -5.58 -14.43 7.75
N GLY A 253 -5.64 -15.62 8.33
CA GLY A 253 -4.83 -15.97 9.49
C GLY A 253 -3.37 -16.16 9.09
N ASN A 254 -2.44 -15.65 9.89
CA ASN A 254 -0.98 -15.76 9.71
C ASN A 254 -0.51 -15.52 8.26
N ALA A 255 -1.06 -14.51 7.58
CA ALA A 255 -0.74 -14.18 6.20
C ALA A 255 -0.06 -12.81 6.08
N TYR A 256 0.96 -12.74 5.21
CA TYR A 256 1.48 -11.45 4.77
C TYR A 256 0.67 -10.98 3.55
N PHE A 257 -0.16 -9.97 3.73
CA PHE A 257 -1.08 -9.52 2.70
C PHE A 257 -0.66 -8.18 2.09
N ILE A 258 -0.46 -8.16 0.79
CA ILE A 258 -0.07 -6.98 0.02
C ILE A 258 -1.20 -6.60 -0.93
N ILE A 259 -1.64 -5.36 -0.85
CA ILE A 259 -2.61 -4.78 -1.78
C ILE A 259 -1.92 -3.72 -2.61
N ASP A 260 -1.71 -4.00 -3.88
CA ASP A 260 -1.22 -3.04 -4.86
C ASP A 260 -2.36 -2.14 -5.35
N GLU A 261 -2.05 -0.87 -5.67
CA GLU A 261 -3.03 0.13 -6.12
C GLU A 261 -4.24 0.29 -5.16
N ALA A 262 -3.97 0.28 -3.84
CA ALA A 262 -5.00 0.33 -2.80
C ALA A 262 -5.86 1.62 -2.85
N GLN A 263 -5.40 2.70 -3.50
CA GLN A 263 -6.18 3.92 -3.71
C GLN A 263 -7.44 3.70 -4.59
N ASN A 264 -7.50 2.59 -5.30
CA ASN A 264 -8.68 2.22 -6.11
C ASN A 264 -9.77 1.52 -5.28
N LEU A 265 -9.52 1.28 -3.99
CA LEU A 265 -10.49 0.70 -3.07
C LEU A 265 -11.37 1.78 -2.42
N THR A 266 -12.61 1.43 -2.18
CA THR A 266 -13.49 2.22 -1.34
C THR A 266 -13.11 2.05 0.15
N PRO A 267 -13.43 3.02 1.02
CA PRO A 267 -13.21 2.89 2.46
C PRO A 267 -13.86 1.65 3.07
N HIS A 268 -15.05 1.28 2.57
CA HIS A 268 -15.75 0.08 3.01
C HIS A 268 -14.98 -1.20 2.67
N GLU A 269 -14.38 -1.27 1.47
CA GLU A 269 -13.55 -2.40 1.06
C GLU A 269 -12.28 -2.49 1.90
N ILE A 270 -11.59 -1.36 2.12
CA ILE A 270 -10.40 -1.30 3.00
C ILE A 270 -10.76 -1.79 4.41
N LYS A 271 -11.85 -1.26 5.00
CA LYS A 271 -12.33 -1.69 6.32
C LYS A 271 -12.60 -3.20 6.34
N THR A 272 -13.27 -3.72 5.30
CA THR A 272 -13.58 -5.16 5.19
C THR A 272 -12.32 -6.01 5.15
N ILE A 273 -11.27 -5.55 4.48
CA ILE A 273 -9.99 -6.28 4.39
C ILE A 273 -9.27 -6.26 5.73
N ILE A 274 -9.12 -5.07 6.34
CA ILE A 274 -8.43 -4.93 7.64
C ILE A 274 -9.09 -5.77 8.72
N THR A 275 -10.43 -5.80 8.77
CA THR A 275 -11.17 -6.60 9.77
C THR A 275 -11.07 -8.11 9.56
N ARG A 276 -10.51 -8.58 8.45
CA ARG A 276 -10.27 -10.01 8.16
C ARG A 276 -8.84 -10.45 8.43
N ALA A 277 -7.95 -9.50 8.71
CA ALA A 277 -6.63 -9.84 9.21
C ALA A 277 -6.81 -10.52 10.57
N GLY A 278 -6.56 -11.83 10.60
CA GLY A 278 -6.55 -12.64 11.81
C GLY A 278 -5.26 -12.41 12.63
N GLU A 279 -5.22 -13.01 13.81
CA GLU A 279 -4.02 -13.07 14.64
C GLU A 279 -2.92 -13.90 13.97
#